data_035fa9292de8a912f8dc575a04c764db
#
_entry.id   035fa9292de8a912f8dc575a04c764db
#
_cell.length_a   1.000
_cell.length_b   1.000
_cell.length_c   1.000
_cell.angle_alpha   90.00
_cell.angle_beta   90.00
_cell.angle_gamma   90.00
#
_symmetry.space_group_name_H-M   'P 1'
#
loop_
_entity.id
_entity.type
_entity.pdbx_description
1 polymer ?
#
loop_
_entity_poly.entity_id
_entity_poly.type
_entity_poly.pdbx_seq_one_letter_code
_entity_poly.pdbx_strand_id
1 'polypeptide(L)'
;PLAERVGHSLVLGTTRVGKTRLAELFITQDIRRKVNGQHEVVIVFDPKGDADLLKRMYVEAKRAGREGEFYVFHLGWPDISARYNAVGRFGRISEVATRIAGQLSGEGNSAAFREFAWRFVNIIARALVELGQRPDYLLIQRHVINIDALFIEYAQHYFARNEPKAWEVIVQLEAKLNDK
;
A
#
# COMPACT_ATOMS: atom_id res chain seq x y z
N PRO A 1 -7.90 5.38 34.14
CA PRO A 1 -8.95 4.47 33.68
C PRO A 1 -8.93 4.39 32.15
N LEU A 2 -9.20 3.22 31.58
CA LEU A 2 -9.18 3.01 30.11
C LEU A 2 -10.19 3.89 29.37
N ALA A 3 -11.30 4.22 30.00
CA ALA A 3 -12.33 5.10 29.45
C ALA A 3 -11.84 6.55 29.19
N GLU A 4 -10.79 6.96 29.86
CA GLU A 4 -10.20 8.31 29.71
C GLU A 4 -9.11 8.37 28.61
N ARG A 5 -8.75 7.24 28.00
CA ARG A 5 -7.73 7.14 26.95
C ARG A 5 -8.30 7.25 25.53
N VAL A 6 -9.46 7.87 25.38
CA VAL A 6 -10.12 8.04 24.05
C VAL A 6 -9.51 9.16 23.22
N GLY A 7 -8.57 9.91 23.76
CA GLY A 7 -7.89 11.03 23.08
C GLY A 7 -6.42 10.74 22.79
N HIS A 8 -5.76 11.75 22.24
CA HIS A 8 -4.32 11.72 22.02
C HIS A 8 -3.57 11.91 23.34
N SER A 9 -2.50 11.15 23.56
CA SER A 9 -1.62 11.29 24.71
C SER A 9 -0.21 11.62 24.27
N LEU A 10 0.39 12.65 24.87
CA LEU A 10 1.79 13.03 24.64
C LEU A 10 2.60 12.71 25.89
N VAL A 11 3.64 11.89 25.75
CA VAL A 11 4.54 11.50 26.83
C VAL A 11 5.90 12.16 26.62
N LEU A 12 6.20 13.14 27.45
CA LEU A 12 7.49 13.87 27.42
C LEU A 12 8.41 13.39 28.54
N GLY A 13 9.70 13.44 28.29
CA GLY A 13 10.71 13.09 29.26
C GLY A 13 12.08 12.92 28.60
N THR A 14 13.13 13.03 29.40
CA THR A 14 14.52 12.79 28.98
C THR A 14 14.77 11.31 28.64
N THR A 15 15.94 10.97 28.16
CA THR A 15 16.32 9.57 27.93
C THR A 15 16.35 8.79 29.25
N ARG A 16 16.02 7.49 29.20
CA ARG A 16 16.05 6.54 30.33
C ARG A 16 15.06 6.79 31.46
N VAL A 17 14.06 7.65 31.31
CA VAL A 17 13.03 7.90 32.33
C VAL A 17 11.83 6.93 32.25
N GLY A 18 11.90 5.87 31.44
CA GLY A 18 10.87 4.84 31.37
C GLY A 18 9.78 5.07 30.33
N LYS A 19 9.89 6.01 29.38
CA LYS A 19 8.88 6.24 28.33
C LYS A 19 8.51 4.99 27.56
N THR A 20 9.53 4.21 27.13
CA THR A 20 9.29 2.93 26.42
C THR A 20 8.55 1.92 27.28
N ARG A 21 8.87 1.83 28.57
CA ARG A 21 8.16 0.93 29.52
C ARG A 21 6.70 1.34 29.72
N LEU A 22 6.42 2.63 29.74
CA LEU A 22 5.05 3.12 29.77
C LEU A 22 4.30 2.79 28.47
N ALA A 23 4.96 2.97 27.32
CA ALA A 23 4.41 2.59 26.03
C ALA A 23 4.11 1.08 25.96
N GLU A 24 5.03 0.22 26.40
CA GLU A 24 4.83 -1.22 26.50
C GLU A 24 3.58 -1.59 27.34
N LEU A 25 3.40 -0.90 28.46
CA LEU A 25 2.22 -1.12 29.31
C LEU A 25 0.91 -0.78 28.58
N PHE A 26 0.86 0.36 27.90
CA PHE A 26 -0.31 0.76 27.12
C PHE A 26 -0.59 -0.21 25.97
N ILE A 27 0.44 -0.53 25.19
CA ILE A 27 0.33 -1.48 24.09
C ILE A 27 -0.17 -2.85 24.57
N THR A 28 0.38 -3.35 25.68
CA THR A 28 -0.05 -4.62 26.27
C THR A 28 -1.54 -4.59 26.66
N GLN A 29 -1.99 -3.50 27.27
CA GLN A 29 -3.40 -3.34 27.64
C GLN A 29 -4.29 -3.29 26.39
N ASP A 30 -3.89 -2.56 25.36
CA ASP A 30 -4.68 -2.40 24.14
C ASP A 30 -4.73 -3.69 23.31
N ILE A 31 -3.64 -4.47 23.24
CA ILE A 31 -3.62 -5.79 22.58
C ILE A 31 -4.65 -6.74 23.24
N ARG A 32 -4.78 -6.72 24.55
CA ARG A 32 -5.67 -7.59 25.31
C ARG A 32 -7.11 -7.10 25.37
N ARG A 33 -7.31 -5.81 25.11
CA ARG A 33 -8.61 -5.16 25.24
C ARG A 33 -9.61 -5.66 24.21
N LYS A 34 -10.84 -5.85 24.66
CA LYS A 34 -12.01 -6.08 23.80
C LYS A 34 -13.04 -4.98 24.04
N VAL A 35 -13.59 -4.47 22.95
CA VAL A 35 -14.73 -3.56 22.94
C VAL A 35 -15.85 -4.26 22.19
N ASN A 36 -17.00 -4.42 22.82
CA ASN A 36 -18.13 -5.16 22.26
C ASN A 36 -17.78 -6.58 21.77
N GLY A 37 -16.87 -7.26 22.51
CA GLY A 37 -16.41 -8.62 22.16
C GLY A 37 -15.32 -8.70 21.09
N GLN A 38 -14.97 -7.60 20.43
CA GLN A 38 -13.93 -7.53 19.40
C GLN A 38 -12.65 -6.90 19.93
N HIS A 39 -11.52 -7.41 19.48
CA HIS A 39 -10.22 -6.79 19.77
C HIS A 39 -10.04 -5.50 18.95
N GLU A 40 -9.42 -4.51 19.56
CA GLU A 40 -9.05 -3.28 18.90
C GLU A 40 -7.79 -3.48 18.04
N VAL A 41 -7.66 -2.68 16.98
CA VAL A 41 -6.46 -2.63 16.16
C VAL A 41 -5.40 -1.80 16.89
N VAL A 42 -4.21 -2.37 17.05
CA VAL A 42 -3.06 -1.69 17.67
C VAL A 42 -1.99 -1.51 16.61
N ILE A 43 -1.60 -0.27 16.31
CA ILE A 43 -0.55 0.06 15.36
C ILE A 43 0.57 0.76 16.11
N VAL A 44 1.79 0.23 16.02
CA VAL A 44 2.97 0.80 16.67
C VAL A 44 4.01 1.18 15.62
N PHE A 45 4.40 2.44 15.62
CA PHE A 45 5.52 2.93 14.83
C PHE A 45 6.73 3.10 15.75
N ASP A 46 7.74 2.25 15.58
CA ASP A 46 8.98 2.33 16.32
C ASP A 46 10.16 2.70 15.40
N PRO A 47 10.54 3.97 15.33
CA PRO A 47 11.65 4.42 14.47
C PRO A 47 13.01 3.93 14.93
N LYS A 48 13.12 3.40 16.16
CA LYS A 48 14.39 2.87 16.70
C LYS A 48 14.58 1.40 16.40
N GLY A 49 13.49 0.66 16.10
CA GLY A 49 13.54 -0.77 15.87
C GLY A 49 13.92 -1.56 17.13
N ASP A 50 13.30 -1.25 18.28
CA ASP A 50 13.58 -1.92 19.55
C ASP A 50 13.11 -3.38 19.51
N ALA A 51 14.06 -4.30 19.47
CA ALA A 51 13.80 -5.73 19.40
C ALA A 51 13.04 -6.26 20.64
N ASP A 52 13.25 -5.67 21.81
CA ASP A 52 12.57 -6.09 23.04
C ASP A 52 11.10 -5.65 23.02
N LEU A 53 10.83 -4.46 22.50
CA LEU A 53 9.44 -4.00 22.27
C LEU A 53 8.72 -4.92 21.29
N LEU A 54 9.35 -5.25 20.17
CA LEU A 54 8.77 -6.17 19.18
C LEU A 54 8.46 -7.54 19.77
N LYS A 55 9.42 -8.14 20.47
CA LYS A 55 9.24 -9.42 21.15
C LYS A 55 8.11 -9.37 22.17
N ARG A 56 8.04 -8.28 22.95
CA ARG A 56 7.00 -8.08 23.94
C ARG A 56 5.62 -8.04 23.30
N MET A 57 5.45 -7.27 22.22
CA MET A 57 4.20 -7.18 21.47
C MET A 57 3.77 -8.54 20.93
N TYR A 58 4.69 -9.30 20.34
CA TYR A 58 4.40 -10.64 19.83
C TYR A 58 3.93 -11.58 20.94
N VAL A 59 4.65 -11.63 22.07
CA VAL A 59 4.28 -12.47 23.22
C VAL A 59 2.89 -12.10 23.75
N GLU A 60 2.57 -10.81 23.84
CA GLU A 60 1.26 -10.38 24.32
C GLU A 60 0.14 -10.66 23.29
N ALA A 61 0.42 -10.53 22.00
CA ALA A 61 -0.52 -10.94 20.96
C ALA A 61 -0.81 -12.44 21.03
N LYS A 62 0.21 -13.26 21.19
CA LYS A 62 0.06 -14.72 21.38
C LYS A 62 -0.74 -15.07 22.62
N ARG A 63 -0.45 -14.43 23.76
CA ARG A 63 -1.22 -14.62 25.01
C ARG A 63 -2.69 -14.21 24.89
N ALA A 64 -2.99 -13.23 24.03
CA ALA A 64 -4.34 -12.79 23.72
C ALA A 64 -5.05 -13.64 22.65
N GLY A 65 -4.42 -14.70 22.13
CA GLY A 65 -4.93 -15.53 21.04
C GLY A 65 -4.94 -14.83 19.68
N ARG A 66 -4.11 -13.82 19.50
CA ARG A 66 -4.04 -12.95 18.29
C ARG A 66 -2.77 -13.16 17.45
N GLU A 67 -2.11 -14.31 17.60
CA GLU A 67 -0.85 -14.59 16.89
C GLU A 67 -1.02 -14.48 15.35
N GLY A 68 -2.14 -14.97 14.81
CA GLY A 68 -2.47 -14.87 13.38
C GLY A 68 -2.83 -13.47 12.88
N GLU A 69 -3.04 -12.51 13.80
CA GLU A 69 -3.33 -11.10 13.49
C GLU A 69 -2.09 -10.20 13.67
N PHE A 70 -0.95 -10.77 14.05
CA PHE A 70 0.27 -10.01 14.33
C PHE A 70 1.11 -9.85 13.07
N TYR A 71 1.25 -8.63 12.61
CA TYR A 71 2.04 -8.29 11.43
C TYR A 71 3.21 -7.37 11.81
N VAL A 72 4.39 -7.70 11.28
CA VAL A 72 5.60 -6.89 11.39
C VAL A 72 5.93 -6.32 10.02
N PHE A 73 6.29 -5.06 9.97
CA PHE A 73 6.88 -4.43 8.80
C PHE A 73 8.24 -3.85 9.18
N HIS A 74 9.31 -4.54 8.81
CA HIS A 74 10.67 -4.17 9.19
C HIS A 74 11.63 -4.33 8.01
N LEU A 75 12.13 -3.24 7.48
CA LEU A 75 12.97 -3.25 6.26
C LEU A 75 14.29 -4.01 6.45
N GLY A 76 14.87 -3.99 7.66
CA GLY A 76 16.10 -4.72 7.97
C GLY A 76 15.91 -6.22 8.22
N TRP A 77 14.67 -6.70 8.37
CA TRP A 77 14.35 -8.11 8.59
C TRP A 77 13.26 -8.59 7.64
N PRO A 78 13.58 -8.75 6.36
CA PRO A 78 12.61 -9.10 5.33
C PRO A 78 11.96 -10.48 5.55
N ASP A 79 12.65 -11.41 6.21
CA ASP A 79 12.15 -12.77 6.42
C ASP A 79 10.96 -12.83 7.39
N ILE A 80 10.86 -11.90 8.32
CA ILE A 80 9.74 -11.78 9.27
C ILE A 80 8.76 -10.67 8.90
N SER A 81 9.09 -9.87 7.89
CA SER A 81 8.29 -8.74 7.45
C SER A 81 7.09 -9.19 6.64
N ALA A 82 5.92 -8.66 6.98
CA ALA A 82 4.74 -8.78 6.15
C ALA A 82 4.96 -8.05 4.82
N ARG A 83 4.44 -8.62 3.74
CA ARG A 83 4.41 -7.94 2.45
C ARG A 83 3.19 -7.06 2.37
N TYR A 84 3.40 -5.78 2.08
CA TYR A 84 2.35 -4.79 2.01
C TYR A 84 2.30 -4.13 0.64
N ASN A 85 1.15 -4.28 -0.03
CA ASN A 85 0.86 -3.55 -1.27
C ASN A 85 0.06 -2.28 -0.93
N ALA A 86 0.74 -1.14 -0.79
CA ALA A 86 0.15 0.13 -0.41
C ALA A 86 -0.83 0.70 -1.44
N VAL A 87 -0.79 0.22 -2.68
CA VAL A 87 -1.65 0.69 -3.78
C VAL A 87 -2.69 -0.32 -4.23
N GLY A 88 -2.69 -1.53 -3.65
CA GLY A 88 -3.60 -2.60 -4.06
C GLY A 88 -5.01 -2.52 -3.48
N ARG A 89 -5.27 -1.66 -2.49
CA ARG A 89 -6.61 -1.40 -1.94
C ARG A 89 -6.91 0.09 -1.99
N PHE A 90 -8.01 0.44 -2.62
CA PHE A 90 -8.44 1.83 -2.82
C PHE A 90 -9.96 1.90 -2.87
N GLY A 91 -10.52 3.02 -2.45
CA GLY A 91 -11.93 3.36 -2.65
C GLY A 91 -12.15 3.98 -4.04
N ARG A 92 -11.22 4.83 -4.46
CA ARG A 92 -11.19 5.43 -5.81
C ARG A 92 -9.86 5.10 -6.47
N ILE A 93 -9.88 4.74 -7.74
CA ILE A 93 -8.67 4.37 -8.48
C ILE A 93 -7.60 5.50 -8.48
N SER A 94 -8.01 6.76 -8.46
CA SER A 94 -7.12 7.92 -8.37
C SER A 94 -6.26 7.95 -7.09
N GLU A 95 -6.67 7.24 -6.03
CA GLU A 95 -5.86 7.13 -4.82
C GLU A 95 -4.53 6.41 -5.07
N VAL A 96 -4.48 5.49 -6.05
CA VAL A 96 -3.24 4.82 -6.47
C VAL A 96 -2.22 5.85 -6.93
N ALA A 97 -2.62 6.72 -7.85
CA ALA A 97 -1.77 7.79 -8.35
C ALA A 97 -1.39 8.79 -7.25
N THR A 98 -2.32 9.14 -6.36
CA THR A 98 -2.07 10.05 -5.24
C THR A 98 -1.02 9.49 -4.26
N ARG A 99 -1.09 8.19 -3.96
CA ARG A 99 -0.14 7.53 -3.06
C ARG A 99 1.27 7.43 -3.67
N ILE A 100 1.39 7.25 -4.98
CA ILE A 100 2.68 7.18 -5.68
C ILE A 100 3.24 8.59 -5.90
N ALA A 101 2.50 9.45 -6.59
CA ALA A 101 2.97 10.79 -6.93
C ALA A 101 3.13 11.70 -5.70
N GLY A 102 2.37 11.42 -4.62
CA GLY A 102 2.50 12.14 -3.35
C GLY A 102 3.86 11.98 -2.65
N GLN A 103 4.67 10.99 -3.05
CA GLN A 103 6.04 10.82 -2.58
C GLN A 103 7.04 11.76 -3.28
N LEU A 104 6.64 12.35 -4.40
CA LEU A 104 7.48 13.30 -5.14
C LEU A 104 7.35 14.70 -4.55
N SER A 105 8.45 15.48 -4.58
CA SER A 105 8.42 16.88 -4.16
C SER A 105 7.40 17.65 -4.96
N GLY A 106 6.65 18.52 -4.27
CA GLY A 106 5.64 19.41 -4.88
C GLY A 106 6.02 20.87 -4.84
N GLU A 107 7.29 21.20 -4.60
CA GLU A 107 7.76 22.57 -4.47
C GLU A 107 8.43 23.07 -5.76
N GLY A 108 8.21 24.32 -6.10
CA GLY A 108 8.81 24.98 -7.26
C GLY A 108 8.55 24.22 -8.59
N ASN A 109 9.57 24.04 -9.39
CA ASN A 109 9.50 23.38 -10.70
C ASN A 109 9.11 21.88 -10.59
N SER A 110 9.24 21.26 -9.42
CA SER A 110 8.86 19.87 -9.20
C SER A 110 7.35 19.65 -9.17
N ALA A 111 6.56 20.71 -8.99
CA ALA A 111 5.10 20.60 -8.95
C ALA A 111 4.53 20.12 -10.31
N ALA A 112 5.03 20.64 -11.43
CA ALA A 112 4.62 20.22 -12.77
C ALA A 112 4.99 18.76 -13.04
N PHE A 113 6.18 18.32 -12.59
CA PHE A 113 6.61 16.93 -12.70
C PHE A 113 5.73 15.98 -11.87
N ARG A 114 5.39 16.38 -10.65
CA ARG A 114 4.48 15.60 -9.79
C ARG A 114 3.09 15.46 -10.40
N GLU A 115 2.56 16.54 -10.99
CA GLU A 115 1.27 16.53 -11.68
C GLU A 115 1.29 15.62 -12.90
N PHE A 116 2.36 15.66 -13.72
CA PHE A 116 2.55 14.75 -14.84
C PHE A 116 2.61 13.30 -14.37
N ALA A 117 3.42 13.01 -13.35
CA ALA A 117 3.56 11.67 -12.80
C ALA A 117 2.20 11.16 -12.26
N TRP A 118 1.43 12.01 -11.60
CA TRP A 118 0.10 11.66 -11.11
C TRP A 118 -0.83 11.26 -12.26
N ARG A 119 -0.89 12.07 -13.32
CA ARG A 119 -1.75 11.78 -14.49
C ARG A 119 -1.34 10.48 -15.16
N PHE A 120 -0.04 10.28 -15.36
CA PHE A 120 0.50 9.11 -16.02
C PHE A 120 0.21 7.82 -15.23
N VAL A 121 0.49 7.81 -13.94
CA VAL A 121 0.18 6.68 -13.06
C VAL A 121 -1.34 6.43 -12.97
N ASN A 122 -2.15 7.49 -12.98
CA ASN A 122 -3.61 7.32 -12.96
C ASN A 122 -4.15 6.64 -14.22
N ILE A 123 -3.57 6.93 -15.39
CA ILE A 123 -3.92 6.25 -16.66
C ILE A 123 -3.54 4.76 -16.55
N ILE A 124 -2.31 4.45 -16.13
CA ILE A 124 -1.83 3.07 -15.96
C ILE A 124 -2.73 2.31 -14.98
N ALA A 125 -3.00 2.88 -13.81
CA ALA A 125 -3.82 2.23 -12.79
C ALA A 125 -5.25 1.94 -13.28
N ARG A 126 -5.86 2.85 -14.04
CA ARG A 126 -7.17 2.65 -14.66
C ARG A 126 -7.15 1.52 -15.68
N ALA A 127 -6.15 1.51 -16.56
CA ALA A 127 -6.00 0.45 -17.55
C ALA A 127 -5.84 -0.93 -16.90
N LEU A 128 -4.99 -1.02 -15.87
CA LEU A 128 -4.79 -2.27 -15.11
C LEU A 128 -6.09 -2.78 -14.48
N VAL A 129 -6.87 -1.91 -13.84
CA VAL A 129 -8.13 -2.30 -13.22
C VAL A 129 -9.16 -2.73 -14.25
N GLU A 130 -9.25 -2.05 -15.39
CA GLU A 130 -10.14 -2.44 -16.49
C GLU A 130 -9.77 -3.80 -17.08
N LEU A 131 -8.47 -4.12 -17.12
CA LEU A 131 -7.93 -5.45 -17.49
C LEU A 131 -8.13 -6.51 -16.38
N GLY A 132 -8.76 -6.17 -15.25
CA GLY A 132 -8.96 -7.07 -14.13
C GLY A 132 -7.70 -7.30 -13.29
N GLN A 133 -6.64 -6.53 -13.51
CA GLN A 133 -5.38 -6.63 -12.80
C GLN A 133 -5.36 -5.73 -11.56
N ARG A 134 -4.84 -6.25 -10.45
CA ARG A 134 -4.72 -5.46 -9.22
C ARG A 134 -3.42 -4.65 -9.25
N PRO A 135 -3.48 -3.32 -9.16
CA PRO A 135 -2.26 -2.49 -9.16
C PRO A 135 -1.31 -2.86 -8.03
N ASP A 136 -0.03 -2.91 -8.35
CA ASP A 136 1.09 -2.95 -7.41
C ASP A 136 2.25 -2.09 -7.93
N TYR A 137 3.26 -1.85 -7.10
CA TYR A 137 4.38 -0.99 -7.49
C TYR A 137 5.19 -1.54 -8.67
N LEU A 138 5.42 -2.85 -8.72
CA LEU A 138 6.22 -3.48 -9.78
C LEU A 138 5.48 -3.44 -11.12
N LEU A 139 4.18 -3.71 -11.08
CA LEU A 139 3.33 -3.68 -12.27
C LEU A 139 3.23 -2.25 -12.83
N ILE A 140 3.01 -1.27 -11.96
CA ILE A 140 2.99 0.15 -12.36
C ILE A 140 4.37 0.56 -12.91
N GLN A 141 5.48 0.21 -12.24
CA GLN A 141 6.83 0.51 -12.71
C GLN A 141 7.09 -0.08 -14.10
N ARG A 142 6.70 -1.32 -14.34
CA ARG A 142 6.83 -1.97 -15.64
C ARG A 142 6.17 -1.15 -16.74
N HIS A 143 4.96 -0.67 -16.51
CA HIS A 143 4.21 0.08 -17.51
C HIS A 143 4.60 1.56 -17.59
N VAL A 144 5.20 2.12 -16.55
CA VAL A 144 5.86 3.43 -16.64
C VAL A 144 7.06 3.39 -17.58
N ILE A 145 7.81 2.28 -17.57
CA ILE A 145 8.98 2.09 -18.44
C ILE A 145 8.55 1.73 -19.87
N ASN A 146 7.51 0.92 -20.03
CA ASN A 146 7.00 0.49 -21.33
C ASN A 146 5.47 0.57 -21.35
N ILE A 147 4.96 1.74 -21.75
CA ILE A 147 3.51 2.01 -21.83
C ILE A 147 2.88 1.32 -23.05
N ASP A 148 3.65 1.07 -24.13
CA ASP A 148 3.13 0.51 -25.37
C ASP A 148 2.55 -0.89 -25.16
N ALA A 149 3.20 -1.71 -24.35
CA ALA A 149 2.70 -3.04 -24.01
C ALA A 149 1.32 -2.98 -23.33
N LEU A 150 1.14 -2.05 -22.39
CA LEU A 150 -0.15 -1.84 -21.71
C LEU A 150 -1.21 -1.29 -22.67
N PHE A 151 -0.80 -0.38 -23.55
CA PHE A 151 -1.71 0.20 -24.56
C PHE A 151 -2.25 -0.89 -25.50
N ILE A 152 -1.37 -1.78 -26.00
CA ILE A 152 -1.78 -2.89 -26.86
C ILE A 152 -2.73 -3.83 -26.14
N GLU A 153 -2.39 -4.26 -24.91
CA GLU A 153 -3.23 -5.14 -24.10
C GLU A 153 -4.61 -4.51 -23.79
N TYR A 154 -4.62 -3.22 -23.44
CA TYR A 154 -5.86 -2.48 -23.20
C TYR A 154 -6.70 -2.34 -24.49
N ALA A 155 -6.07 -1.99 -25.61
CA ALA A 155 -6.75 -1.87 -26.89
C ALA A 155 -7.38 -3.19 -27.32
N GLN A 156 -6.65 -4.30 -27.20
CA GLN A 156 -7.18 -5.65 -27.47
C GLN A 156 -8.39 -5.95 -26.62
N HIS A 157 -8.32 -5.71 -25.31
CA HIS A 157 -9.41 -5.92 -24.37
C HIS A 157 -10.64 -5.06 -24.73
N TYR A 158 -10.40 -3.77 -25.00
CA TYR A 158 -11.45 -2.82 -25.33
C TYR A 158 -12.18 -3.19 -26.63
N PHE A 159 -11.44 -3.42 -27.72
CA PHE A 159 -12.00 -3.73 -29.01
C PHE A 159 -12.67 -5.10 -29.05
N ALA A 160 -12.09 -6.11 -28.41
CA ALA A 160 -12.72 -7.44 -28.34
C ALA A 160 -14.10 -7.39 -27.66
N ARG A 161 -14.25 -6.49 -26.67
CA ARG A 161 -15.51 -6.34 -25.93
C ARG A 161 -16.52 -5.41 -26.60
N ASN A 162 -16.07 -4.29 -27.15
CA ASN A 162 -16.95 -3.22 -27.61
C ASN A 162 -17.08 -3.16 -29.13
N GLU A 163 -16.03 -3.51 -29.88
CA GLU A 163 -15.98 -3.42 -31.33
C GLU A 163 -15.20 -4.59 -31.98
N PRO A 164 -15.68 -5.85 -31.85
CA PRO A 164 -14.92 -7.02 -32.29
C PRO A 164 -14.59 -7.02 -33.78
N LYS A 165 -15.47 -6.49 -34.63
CA LYS A 165 -15.24 -6.38 -36.08
C LYS A 165 -14.09 -5.42 -36.42
N ALA A 166 -13.99 -4.29 -35.70
CA ALA A 166 -12.91 -3.34 -35.87
C ALA A 166 -11.57 -3.97 -35.47
N TRP A 167 -11.56 -4.75 -34.39
CA TRP A 167 -10.37 -5.47 -33.95
C TRP A 167 -9.87 -6.48 -34.98
N GLU A 168 -10.75 -7.28 -35.58
CA GLU A 168 -10.41 -8.23 -36.65
C GLU A 168 -9.71 -7.54 -37.83
N VAL A 169 -10.18 -6.35 -38.22
CA VAL A 169 -9.56 -5.57 -39.29
C VAL A 169 -8.16 -5.09 -38.90
N ILE A 170 -7.97 -4.63 -37.64
CA ILE A 170 -6.66 -4.18 -37.14
C ILE A 170 -5.65 -5.35 -37.18
N VAL A 171 -6.04 -6.52 -36.63
CA VAL A 171 -5.21 -7.72 -36.64
C VAL A 171 -4.81 -8.15 -38.08
N GLN A 172 -5.75 -8.09 -39.03
CA GLN A 172 -5.47 -8.43 -40.41
C GLN A 172 -4.51 -7.43 -41.06
N LEU A 173 -4.60 -6.14 -40.74
CA LEU A 173 -3.68 -5.11 -41.24
C LEU A 173 -2.26 -5.28 -40.66
N GLU A 174 -2.16 -5.57 -39.37
CA GLU A 174 -0.89 -5.84 -38.70
C GLU A 174 -0.17 -7.05 -39.31
N ALA A 175 -0.90 -8.16 -39.53
CA ALA A 175 -0.34 -9.34 -40.17
C ALA A 175 0.22 -9.02 -41.59
N LYS A 176 -0.50 -8.22 -42.38
CA LYS A 176 -0.04 -7.80 -43.71
C LYS A 176 1.18 -6.87 -43.70
N LEU A 177 1.39 -6.13 -42.61
CA LEU A 177 2.57 -5.25 -42.45
C LEU A 177 3.81 -6.04 -42.04
N ASN A 178 3.63 -7.11 -41.26
CA ASN A 178 4.73 -7.96 -40.80
C ASN A 178 5.20 -9.00 -41.85
N ASP A 179 4.41 -9.25 -42.91
CA ASP A 179 4.76 -10.15 -44.03
C ASP A 179 5.55 -9.46 -45.14
N LYS A 180 5.97 -8.21 -44.95
CA LYS A 180 6.87 -7.43 -45.86
C LYS A 180 8.24 -7.24 -45.24
#